data_856d34769b1fffc7dfb3027c88006786
#
_entry.id   856d34769b1fffc7dfb3027c88006786
#
_cell.length_a   1.000
_cell.length_b   1.000
_cell.length_c   1.000
_cell.angle_alpha   90.00
_cell.angle_beta   90.00
_cell.angle_gamma   90.00
#
_symmetry.space_group_name_H-M   'P 1'
#
loop_
_entity.id
_entity.type
_entity.pdbx_description
1 polymer ?
#
loop_
_entity_poly.entity_id
_entity_poly.type
_entity_poly.pdbx_seq_one_letter_code
_entity_poly.pdbx_strand_id
1 'polypeptide(L)'
;MTIFEKTGPVNSEETLNIALKTAKERNLDIVVASSEGDTALNLMQKAKEAGFAGKIVCVSCAYGSKTPGENRFSQERRTTLEQNGIRVVTAAHALSGGERGLTKMFGSVHPVELIAYTLRMFGQGTKVCVEVALMALDCGSIS
;
A
#
# COMPACT_ATOMS: atom_id res chain seq x y z
N MET A 1 17.79 -5.61 -11.90
CA MET A 1 16.46 -6.17 -11.59
C MET A 1 16.67 -7.31 -10.60
N THR A 2 15.95 -7.32 -9.47
CA THR A 2 16.04 -8.40 -8.48
C THR A 2 14.91 -9.40 -8.75
N ILE A 3 15.24 -10.67 -8.80
CA ILE A 3 14.28 -11.78 -8.98
C ILE A 3 14.40 -12.67 -7.74
N PHE A 4 13.26 -12.91 -7.08
CA PHE A 4 13.19 -13.81 -5.92
C PHE A 4 12.85 -15.24 -6.38
N GLU A 5 13.55 -16.23 -5.83
CA GLU A 5 13.30 -17.64 -6.15
C GLU A 5 11.95 -18.14 -5.65
N LYS A 6 11.45 -17.59 -4.53
CA LYS A 6 10.18 -17.97 -3.91
C LYS A 6 9.31 -16.74 -3.72
N THR A 7 8.01 -16.92 -3.81
CA THR A 7 7.02 -15.89 -3.49
C THR A 7 6.70 -15.85 -1.99
N GLY A 8 6.24 -14.73 -1.50
CA GLY A 8 5.66 -14.62 -0.15
C GLY A 8 6.46 -13.77 0.85
N PRO A 9 6.08 -13.83 2.13
CA PRO A 9 6.61 -12.96 3.19
C PRO A 9 8.13 -13.05 3.40
N VAL A 10 8.76 -14.14 3.01
CA VAL A 10 10.22 -14.32 3.08
C VAL A 10 10.99 -13.21 2.36
N ASN A 11 10.38 -12.58 1.36
CA ASN A 11 10.99 -11.51 0.58
C ASN A 11 10.73 -10.10 1.15
N SER A 12 9.92 -9.98 2.20
CA SER A 12 9.46 -8.67 2.71
C SER A 12 10.62 -7.80 3.14
N GLU A 13 11.55 -8.38 3.87
CA GLU A 13 12.71 -7.64 4.37
C GLU A 13 13.59 -7.07 3.25
N GLU A 14 13.95 -7.92 2.30
CA GLU A 14 14.77 -7.50 1.15
C GLU A 14 14.02 -6.50 0.26
N THR A 15 12.71 -6.69 0.07
CA THR A 15 11.87 -5.73 -0.68
C THR A 15 11.90 -4.35 -0.04
N LEU A 16 11.79 -4.25 1.29
CA LEU A 16 11.87 -2.98 2.00
C LEU A 16 13.26 -2.34 1.90
N ASN A 17 14.33 -3.14 1.96
CA ASN A 17 15.70 -2.65 1.77
C ASN A 17 15.90 -2.08 0.36
N ILE A 18 15.42 -2.76 -0.68
CA ILE A 18 15.46 -2.29 -2.07
C ILE A 18 14.66 -0.99 -2.22
N ALA A 19 13.47 -0.91 -1.64
CA ALA A 19 12.64 0.28 -1.69
C ALA A 19 13.32 1.49 -1.04
N LEU A 20 13.85 1.32 0.17
CA LEU A 20 14.58 2.37 0.88
C LEU A 20 15.83 2.83 0.12
N LYS A 21 16.64 1.89 -0.37
CA LYS A 21 17.81 2.19 -1.18
C LYS A 21 17.44 3.01 -2.41
N THR A 22 16.45 2.54 -3.17
CA THR A 22 16.00 3.22 -4.41
C THR A 22 15.42 4.60 -4.10
N ALA A 23 14.63 4.74 -3.05
CA ALA A 23 14.06 6.01 -2.64
C ALA A 23 15.14 7.03 -2.22
N LYS A 24 16.17 6.60 -1.49
CA LYS A 24 17.32 7.44 -1.14
C LYS A 24 18.10 7.88 -2.37
N GLU A 25 18.44 6.95 -3.25
CA GLU A 25 19.22 7.22 -4.47
C GLU A 25 18.50 8.18 -5.42
N ARG A 26 17.18 8.14 -5.46
CA ARG A 26 16.36 8.93 -6.38
C ARG A 26 15.65 10.12 -5.73
N ASN A 27 15.86 10.33 -4.44
CA ASN A 27 15.17 11.36 -3.64
C ASN A 27 13.63 11.27 -3.77
N LEU A 28 13.09 10.08 -3.52
CA LEU A 28 11.64 9.79 -3.64
C LEU A 28 11.02 9.54 -2.28
N ASP A 29 9.72 9.83 -2.18
CA ASP A 29 8.86 9.40 -1.07
C ASP A 29 8.48 7.91 -1.24
N ILE A 30 8.04 7.25 -0.16
CA ILE A 30 7.60 5.85 -0.19
C ILE A 30 6.14 5.77 0.18
N VAL A 31 5.36 5.11 -0.68
CA VAL A 31 3.98 4.70 -0.35
C VAL A 31 3.96 3.19 -0.13
N VAL A 32 3.51 2.75 1.04
CA VAL A 32 3.47 1.33 1.41
C VAL A 32 2.05 0.87 1.69
N ALA A 33 1.67 -0.25 1.09
CA ALA A 33 0.42 -0.94 1.42
C ALA A 33 0.61 -1.78 2.69
N SER A 34 -0.24 -1.59 3.69
CA SER A 34 -0.21 -2.40 4.91
C SER A 34 -1.61 -2.54 5.50
N SER A 35 -2.21 -3.72 5.40
CA SER A 35 -3.59 -3.96 5.84
C SER A 35 -3.76 -3.86 7.36
N GLU A 36 -2.78 -4.30 8.11
CA GLU A 36 -2.79 -4.36 9.58
C GLU A 36 -1.69 -3.53 10.25
N GLY A 37 -0.77 -2.98 9.45
CA GLY A 37 0.28 -2.10 9.93
C GLY A 37 1.67 -2.73 10.00
N ASP A 38 1.81 -4.06 9.94
CA ASP A 38 3.10 -4.74 10.15
C ASP A 38 4.17 -4.30 9.16
N THR A 39 3.86 -4.28 7.87
CA THR A 39 4.81 -3.85 6.82
C THR A 39 5.23 -2.39 7.02
N ALA A 40 4.28 -1.52 7.40
CA ALA A 40 4.56 -0.11 7.64
C ALA A 40 5.45 0.10 8.88
N LEU A 41 5.22 -0.64 9.96
CA LEU A 41 6.08 -0.62 11.16
C LEU A 41 7.50 -1.10 10.85
N ASN A 42 7.63 -2.18 10.10
CA ASN A 42 8.94 -2.69 9.68
C ASN A 42 9.66 -1.68 8.79
N LEU A 43 8.95 -1.06 7.84
CA LEU A 43 9.52 0.00 7.01
C LEU A 43 9.96 1.21 7.84
N MET A 44 9.15 1.63 8.81
CA MET A 44 9.48 2.72 9.74
C MET A 44 10.79 2.45 10.49
N GLN A 45 10.93 1.26 11.05
CA GLN A 45 12.14 0.88 11.77
C GLN A 45 13.37 0.92 10.86
N LYS A 46 13.29 0.30 9.69
CA LYS A 46 14.39 0.30 8.71
C LYS A 46 14.71 1.70 8.18
N ALA A 47 13.72 2.55 8.00
CA ALA A 47 13.89 3.93 7.57
C ALA A 47 14.68 4.75 8.59
N LYS A 48 14.39 4.58 9.88
CA LYS A 48 15.16 5.20 10.98
C LYS A 48 16.60 4.73 10.99
N GLU A 49 16.83 3.42 10.94
CA GLU A 49 18.19 2.83 10.91
C GLU A 49 18.99 3.29 9.69
N ALA A 50 18.33 3.43 8.54
CA ALA A 50 18.95 3.89 7.31
C ALA A 50 19.10 5.43 7.21
N GLY A 51 18.58 6.21 8.17
CA GLY A 51 18.55 7.67 8.09
C GLY A 51 17.79 8.17 6.85
N PHE A 52 16.63 7.57 6.56
CA PHE A 52 15.79 7.99 5.44
C PHE A 52 15.04 9.28 5.80
N ALA A 53 15.20 10.31 4.97
CA ALA A 53 14.61 11.63 5.18
C ALA A 53 13.36 11.92 4.34
N GLY A 54 13.02 11.03 3.38
CA GLY A 54 11.81 11.16 2.57
C GLY A 54 10.54 10.87 3.36
N LYS A 55 9.40 11.25 2.81
CA LYS A 55 8.10 10.94 3.42
C LYS A 55 7.78 9.45 3.26
N ILE A 56 7.08 8.92 4.25
CA ILE A 56 6.48 7.58 4.17
C ILE A 56 4.98 7.74 4.38
N VAL A 57 4.20 7.17 3.48
CA VAL A 57 2.73 7.11 3.56
C VAL A 57 2.30 5.66 3.60
N CYS A 58 1.52 5.28 4.62
CA CYS A 58 0.94 3.96 4.75
C CYS A 58 -0.51 3.99 4.25
N VAL A 59 -0.85 3.12 3.30
CA VAL A 59 -2.23 2.94 2.84
C VAL A 59 -2.78 1.63 3.39
N SER A 60 -3.84 1.74 4.19
CA SER A 60 -4.53 0.59 4.80
C SER A 60 -5.74 0.14 3.98
N CYS A 61 -6.31 -1.01 4.34
CA CYS A 61 -7.60 -1.44 3.80
C CYS A 61 -8.73 -0.49 4.22
N ALA A 62 -9.76 -0.38 3.38
CA ALA A 62 -11.00 0.29 3.72
C ALA A 62 -11.68 -0.35 4.95
N TYR A 63 -12.48 0.43 5.67
CA TYR A 63 -13.38 -0.08 6.71
C TYR A 63 -14.31 -1.14 6.11
N GLY A 64 -14.64 -2.16 6.88
CA GLY A 64 -15.52 -3.23 6.42
C GLY A 64 -14.88 -4.17 5.40
N SER A 65 -13.58 -4.10 5.15
CA SER A 65 -12.91 -4.94 4.13
C SER A 65 -12.95 -6.43 4.46
N LYS A 66 -13.04 -6.79 5.74
CA LYS A 66 -13.18 -8.17 6.23
C LYS A 66 -14.46 -8.36 7.03
N THR A 67 -14.69 -7.51 8.02
CA THR A 67 -15.87 -7.49 8.89
C THR A 67 -16.58 -6.15 8.75
N PRO A 68 -17.88 -6.07 8.45
CA PRO A 68 -18.60 -4.81 8.35
C PRO A 68 -18.40 -3.92 9.58
N GLY A 69 -18.08 -2.64 9.36
CA GLY A 69 -17.89 -1.67 10.43
C GLY A 69 -16.57 -1.74 11.18
N GLU A 70 -15.69 -2.69 10.86
CA GLU A 70 -14.39 -2.84 11.52
C GLU A 70 -13.22 -2.42 10.62
N ASN A 71 -12.19 -1.85 11.24
CA ASN A 71 -10.92 -1.63 10.59
C ASN A 71 -9.90 -2.68 11.08
N ARG A 72 -9.23 -3.34 10.15
CA ARG A 72 -8.15 -4.30 10.47
C ARG A 72 -6.92 -3.61 11.04
N PHE A 73 -6.75 -2.34 10.76
CA PHE A 73 -5.62 -1.54 11.22
C PHE A 73 -5.92 -1.04 12.65
N SER A 74 -5.20 -1.51 13.65
CA SER A 74 -5.45 -1.12 15.04
C SER A 74 -5.12 0.36 15.27
N GLN A 75 -5.86 1.00 16.19
CA GLN A 75 -5.64 2.40 16.56
C GLN A 75 -4.25 2.61 17.18
N GLU A 76 -3.77 1.64 17.94
CA GLU A 76 -2.43 1.67 18.54
C GLU A 76 -1.33 1.77 17.46
N ARG A 77 -1.37 0.90 16.46
CA ARG A 77 -0.41 0.91 15.34
C ARG A 77 -0.50 2.20 14.53
N ARG A 78 -1.72 2.70 14.31
CA ARG A 78 -1.94 3.99 13.65
C ARG A 78 -1.26 5.11 14.42
N THR A 79 -1.54 5.22 15.71
CA THR A 79 -0.94 6.23 16.59
C THR A 79 0.59 6.14 16.58
N THR A 80 1.12 4.92 16.66
CA THR A 80 2.58 4.70 16.60
C THR A 80 3.18 5.23 15.29
N LEU A 81 2.59 4.93 14.16
CA LEU A 81 3.07 5.40 12.86
C LEU A 81 2.96 6.92 12.74
N GLU A 82 1.82 7.50 13.11
CA GLU A 82 1.56 8.94 13.02
C GLU A 82 2.49 9.76 13.94
N GLN A 83 2.75 9.29 15.15
CA GLN A 83 3.73 9.89 16.06
C GLN A 83 5.16 9.87 15.51
N ASN A 84 5.44 8.96 14.57
CA ASN A 84 6.72 8.89 13.87
C ASN A 84 6.69 9.55 12.48
N GLY A 85 5.71 10.42 12.21
CA GLY A 85 5.61 11.20 10.98
C GLY A 85 5.10 10.43 9.77
N ILE A 86 4.59 9.21 9.94
CA ILE A 86 4.03 8.39 8.85
C ILE A 86 2.52 8.60 8.80
N ARG A 87 2.03 9.19 7.71
CA ARG A 87 0.59 9.36 7.49
C ARG A 87 -0.06 8.04 7.15
N VAL A 88 -1.17 7.69 7.83
CA VAL A 88 -1.95 6.49 7.55
C VAL A 88 -3.25 6.85 6.84
N VAL A 89 -3.36 6.44 5.57
CA VAL A 89 -4.52 6.66 4.71
C VAL A 89 -5.43 5.43 4.77
N THR A 90 -6.71 5.65 5.07
CA THR A 90 -7.76 4.63 5.01
C THR A 90 -8.87 5.16 4.12
N ALA A 91 -9.07 4.55 2.96
CA ALA A 91 -10.05 4.98 1.98
C ALA A 91 -10.55 3.81 1.14
N ALA A 92 -11.58 4.02 0.33
CA ALA A 92 -11.99 3.07 -0.68
C ALA A 92 -10.84 2.83 -1.67
N HIS A 93 -10.70 1.59 -2.12
CA HIS A 93 -9.63 1.23 -3.03
C HIS A 93 -9.89 1.80 -4.44
N ALA A 94 -8.93 2.57 -4.98
CA ALA A 94 -9.08 3.28 -6.24
C ALA A 94 -9.36 2.35 -7.44
N LEU A 95 -8.80 1.14 -7.44
CA LEU A 95 -8.94 0.17 -8.55
C LEU A 95 -9.86 -1.02 -8.21
N SER A 96 -10.65 -0.95 -7.14
CA SER A 96 -11.51 -2.07 -6.75
C SER A 96 -12.73 -1.67 -5.91
N GLY A 97 -13.03 -0.40 -5.78
CA GLY A 97 -14.10 0.10 -4.91
C GLY A 97 -15.52 -0.19 -5.43
N GLY A 98 -16.23 0.83 -5.87
CA GLY A 98 -17.64 0.76 -6.27
C GLY A 98 -17.92 -0.18 -7.44
N GLU A 99 -17.08 -0.17 -8.48
CA GLU A 99 -17.27 -1.01 -9.66
C GLU A 99 -17.24 -2.52 -9.34
N ARG A 100 -16.39 -2.93 -8.40
CA ARG A 100 -16.37 -4.33 -7.95
C ARG A 100 -17.68 -4.77 -7.28
N GLY A 101 -18.35 -3.83 -6.60
CA GLY A 101 -19.69 -4.06 -6.05
C GLY A 101 -20.72 -4.27 -7.17
N LEU A 102 -20.67 -3.44 -8.21
CA LEU A 102 -21.55 -3.55 -9.39
C LEU A 102 -21.29 -4.84 -10.16
N THR A 103 -20.04 -5.20 -10.38
CA THR A 103 -19.67 -6.47 -11.01
C THR A 103 -20.23 -7.68 -10.27
N LYS A 104 -20.12 -7.69 -8.94
CA LYS A 104 -20.67 -8.78 -8.13
C LYS A 104 -22.19 -8.85 -8.21
N MET A 105 -22.87 -7.72 -8.32
CA MET A 105 -24.32 -7.64 -8.35
C MET A 105 -24.91 -7.98 -9.73
N PHE A 106 -24.26 -7.52 -10.80
CA PHE A 106 -24.82 -7.56 -12.16
C PHE A 106 -24.05 -8.47 -13.13
N GLY A 107 -22.93 -9.05 -12.73
CA GLY A 107 -22.10 -9.92 -13.58
C GLY A 107 -21.44 -9.22 -14.76
N SER A 108 -21.29 -7.88 -14.68
CA SER A 108 -20.69 -7.07 -15.74
C SER A 108 -19.21 -6.79 -15.49
N VAL A 109 -18.49 -6.31 -16.51
CA VAL A 109 -17.10 -5.86 -16.42
C VAL A 109 -17.07 -4.34 -16.58
N HIS A 110 -16.38 -3.65 -15.69
CA HIS A 110 -16.30 -2.20 -15.66
C HIS A 110 -14.87 -1.69 -16.00
N PRO A 111 -14.72 -0.45 -16.50
CA PRO A 111 -13.44 0.08 -16.98
C PRO A 111 -12.29 0.01 -15.97
N VAL A 112 -12.54 0.35 -14.71
CA VAL A 112 -11.50 0.33 -13.66
C VAL A 112 -11.07 -1.11 -13.35
N GLU A 113 -11.95 -2.09 -13.46
CA GLU A 113 -11.59 -3.49 -13.31
C GLU A 113 -10.69 -3.98 -14.45
N LEU A 114 -10.90 -3.53 -15.69
CA LEU A 114 -10.01 -3.83 -16.81
C LEU A 114 -8.60 -3.29 -16.55
N ILE A 115 -8.48 -2.07 -16.05
CA ILE A 115 -7.19 -1.49 -15.63
C ILE A 115 -6.55 -2.36 -14.54
N ALA A 116 -7.32 -2.74 -13.52
CA ALA A 116 -6.84 -3.60 -12.45
C ALA A 116 -6.37 -4.98 -12.94
N TYR A 117 -7.07 -5.59 -13.89
CA TYR A 117 -6.68 -6.87 -14.48
C TYR A 117 -5.43 -6.72 -15.35
N THR A 118 -5.33 -5.68 -16.15
CA THR A 118 -4.13 -5.39 -16.95
C THR A 118 -2.89 -5.25 -16.07
N LEU A 119 -2.99 -4.49 -14.97
CA LEU A 119 -1.87 -4.36 -14.02
C LEU A 119 -1.51 -5.69 -13.35
N ARG A 120 -2.49 -6.57 -13.10
CA ARG A 120 -2.24 -7.90 -12.53
C ARG A 120 -1.50 -8.84 -13.47
N MET A 121 -1.47 -8.57 -14.78
CA MET A 121 -0.62 -9.33 -15.71
C MET A 121 0.87 -9.24 -15.33
N PHE A 122 1.27 -8.15 -14.67
CA PHE A 122 2.61 -7.94 -14.10
C PHE A 122 2.73 -8.37 -12.62
N GLY A 123 1.69 -8.96 -12.08
CA GLY A 123 1.59 -9.42 -10.69
C GLY A 123 0.67 -8.56 -9.82
N GLN A 124 0.10 -9.18 -8.78
CA GLN A 124 -0.80 -8.51 -7.83
C GLN A 124 -0.12 -7.31 -7.14
N GLY A 125 1.17 -7.43 -6.84
CA GLY A 125 1.95 -6.35 -6.23
C GLY A 125 1.97 -5.10 -7.09
N THR A 126 2.17 -5.24 -8.42
CA THR A 126 2.16 -4.12 -9.37
C THR A 126 0.81 -3.38 -9.34
N LYS A 127 -0.30 -4.12 -9.38
CA LYS A 127 -1.64 -3.52 -9.26
C LYS A 127 -1.79 -2.74 -7.95
N VAL A 128 -1.36 -3.33 -6.83
CA VAL A 128 -1.47 -2.70 -5.50
C VAL A 128 -0.59 -1.45 -5.42
N CYS A 129 0.63 -1.48 -5.95
CA CYS A 129 1.51 -0.30 -5.95
C CYS A 129 0.87 0.90 -6.68
N VAL A 130 0.30 0.67 -7.86
CA VAL A 130 -0.41 1.73 -8.60
C VAL A 130 -1.62 2.22 -7.82
N GLU A 131 -2.43 1.32 -7.27
CA GLU A 131 -3.62 1.65 -6.50
C GLU A 131 -3.31 2.51 -5.27
N VAL A 132 -2.32 2.12 -4.47
CA VAL A 132 -1.99 2.87 -3.25
C VAL A 132 -1.32 4.20 -3.55
N ALA A 133 -0.56 4.30 -4.65
CA ALA A 133 0.01 5.56 -5.11
C ALA A 133 -1.09 6.55 -5.50
N LEU A 134 -2.10 6.12 -6.27
CA LEU A 134 -3.27 6.93 -6.59
C LEU A 134 -4.00 7.38 -5.32
N MET A 135 -4.26 6.47 -4.38
CA MET A 135 -4.94 6.81 -3.12
C MET A 135 -4.16 7.82 -2.29
N ALA A 136 -2.83 7.71 -2.25
CA ALA A 136 -1.97 8.65 -1.52
C ALA A 136 -1.91 10.02 -2.20
N LEU A 137 -1.95 10.07 -3.54
CA LEU A 137 -2.00 11.28 -4.33
C LEU A 137 -3.35 12.00 -4.16
N ASP A 138 -4.46 11.29 -4.37
CA ASP A 138 -5.81 11.85 -4.32
C ASP A 138 -6.17 12.45 -2.95
N CYS A 139 -5.62 11.90 -1.86
CA CYS A 139 -5.81 12.46 -0.52
C CYS A 139 -4.76 13.52 -0.13
N GLY A 140 -3.88 13.95 -1.05
CA GLY A 140 -2.86 14.97 -0.81
C GLY A 140 -1.77 14.54 0.17
N SER A 141 -1.47 13.25 0.24
CA SER A 141 -0.38 12.74 1.11
C SER A 141 0.99 12.79 0.42
N ILE A 142 0.98 12.73 -0.91
CA ILE A 142 2.15 12.91 -1.79
C ILE A 142 1.82 13.92 -2.89
N SER A 143 2.83 14.41 -3.62
CA SER A 143 2.71 15.34 -4.73
C SER A 143 3.38 14.78 -5.98
#